data_3126a60afd2791940281423fdf03ab37
#
_entry.id   3126a60afd2791940281423fdf03ab37
#
_cell.length_a   1.000
_cell.length_b   1.000
_cell.length_c   1.000
_cell.angle_alpha   90.00
_cell.angle_beta   90.00
_cell.angle_gamma   90.00
#
_symmetry.space_group_name_H-M   'P 1'
#
loop_
_entity.id
_entity.type
_entity.pdbx_description
1 polymer ?
#
loop_
_entity_poly.entity_id
_entity_poly.type
_entity_poly.pdbx_seq_one_letter_code
_entity_poly.pdbx_strand_id
1 'polypeptide(L)'
;MSDSRESFLREAFAHLNAESLLYCVSRNADEVYRSTASDVDLVVMPSAMDMVEKVLTEKAELHGYKRIARIEFTNLCLVYWSSGADFVRIDLDGELRWFFFEVANASTLLQGASAVHGVNLISPLSELFVMADRLAWQGSLPPRYESRVSQLLLERGAAPDSTDSRILSFLQKGNARGLRFHLIQRAIFDPRTAIRTAVYFFRDMSRIFRRVCSPPGIFIKVATENNTMNWNQLFRTMTMAFPESKCARVGSSPLPGLLGLFRGGLVIADRGHPITAWICALFSARCRRFRIVDANPASGRDLVIPADTNSEPAFADSLAAVLAVGDLDHAPGV
;
A
#
# COMPACT_ATOMS: atom_id res chain seq x y z
N MET A 1 -13.31 9.88 -18.18
CA MET A 1 -12.48 9.80 -16.95
C MET A 1 -11.54 8.56 -16.90
N SER A 2 -11.73 7.52 -17.73
CA SER A 2 -10.78 6.39 -17.76
C SER A 2 -9.46 6.68 -18.48
N ASP A 3 -9.42 7.70 -19.34
CA ASP A 3 -8.26 8.00 -20.19
C ASP A 3 -7.00 8.43 -19.44
N SER A 4 -7.14 9.22 -18.38
CA SER A 4 -5.98 9.77 -17.63
C SER A 4 -5.19 8.69 -16.89
N ARG A 5 -5.88 7.80 -16.16
CA ARG A 5 -5.26 6.68 -15.45
C ARG A 5 -4.57 5.70 -16.41
N GLU A 6 -5.27 5.33 -17.49
CA GLU A 6 -4.70 4.41 -18.48
C GLU A 6 -3.47 5.03 -19.14
N SER A 7 -3.54 6.31 -19.56
CA SER A 7 -2.43 7.04 -20.16
C SER A 7 -1.24 7.12 -19.21
N PHE A 8 -1.47 7.49 -17.94
CA PHE A 8 -0.43 7.52 -16.91
C PHE A 8 0.27 6.16 -16.79
N LEU A 9 -0.48 5.10 -16.56
CA LEU A 9 0.10 3.77 -16.35
C LEU A 9 0.81 3.23 -17.59
N ARG A 10 0.25 3.46 -18.80
CA ARG A 10 0.90 3.07 -20.05
C ARG A 10 2.23 3.77 -20.26
N GLU A 11 2.29 5.08 -20.04
CA GLU A 11 3.54 5.83 -20.16
C GLU A 11 4.55 5.45 -19.08
N ALA A 12 4.09 5.21 -17.85
CA ALA A 12 4.96 4.75 -16.78
C ALA A 12 5.60 3.39 -17.13
N PHE A 13 4.81 2.41 -17.53
CA PHE A 13 5.33 1.09 -17.93
C PHE A 13 6.21 1.14 -19.17
N ALA A 14 5.87 1.96 -20.15
CA ALA A 14 6.72 2.17 -21.33
C ALA A 14 8.09 2.75 -20.93
N HIS A 15 8.11 3.70 -20.01
CA HIS A 15 9.36 4.28 -19.49
C HIS A 15 10.19 3.26 -18.68
N LEU A 16 9.54 2.51 -17.79
CA LEU A 16 10.23 1.44 -17.03
C LEU A 16 10.86 0.41 -17.98
N ASN A 17 10.17 0.05 -19.05
CA ASN A 17 10.69 -0.86 -20.07
C ASN A 17 11.87 -0.24 -20.86
N ALA A 18 11.78 1.05 -21.22
CA ALA A 18 12.85 1.77 -21.93
C ALA A 18 14.13 1.87 -21.10
N GLU A 19 14.00 2.10 -19.80
CA GLU A 19 15.13 2.12 -18.85
C GLU A 19 15.60 0.70 -18.44
N SER A 20 15.02 -0.35 -19.01
CA SER A 20 15.33 -1.75 -18.68
C SER A 20 15.18 -2.08 -17.20
N LEU A 21 14.30 -1.38 -16.49
CA LEU A 21 14.02 -1.65 -15.09
C LEU A 21 13.20 -2.93 -14.96
N LEU A 22 13.69 -3.86 -14.16
CA LEU A 22 13.03 -5.14 -13.94
C LEU A 22 11.84 -4.97 -12.99
N TYR A 23 10.65 -5.13 -13.52
CA TYR A 23 9.40 -5.16 -12.78
C TYR A 23 8.43 -6.17 -13.37
N CYS A 24 7.43 -6.58 -12.60
CA CYS A 24 6.24 -7.24 -13.15
C CYS A 24 4.99 -6.87 -12.35
N VAL A 25 3.85 -6.86 -13.02
CA VAL A 25 2.53 -6.78 -12.39
C VAL A 25 2.19 -8.13 -11.79
N SER A 26 1.91 -8.17 -10.49
CA SER A 26 1.72 -9.43 -9.75
C SER A 26 0.29 -9.95 -9.76
N ARG A 27 -0.69 -9.08 -10.03
CA ARG A 27 -2.12 -9.42 -10.01
C ARG A 27 -2.94 -8.53 -10.92
N ASN A 28 -4.11 -9.02 -11.32
CA ASN A 28 -5.14 -8.25 -12.04
C ASN A 28 -4.62 -7.54 -13.30
N ALA A 29 -3.74 -8.20 -14.05
CA ALA A 29 -3.12 -7.64 -15.24
C ALA A 29 -4.14 -7.13 -16.28
N ASP A 30 -5.26 -7.82 -16.43
CA ASP A 30 -6.33 -7.45 -17.37
C ASP A 30 -7.10 -6.20 -16.89
N GLU A 31 -7.06 -5.90 -15.60
CA GLU A 31 -7.77 -4.79 -14.96
C GLU A 31 -6.89 -3.59 -14.66
N VAL A 32 -5.56 -3.72 -14.81
CA VAL A 32 -4.58 -2.71 -14.38
C VAL A 32 -4.90 -1.31 -14.93
N TYR A 33 -5.42 -1.26 -16.14
CA TYR A 33 -5.79 -0.01 -16.80
C TYR A 33 -7.25 0.42 -16.55
N ARG A 34 -8.16 -0.53 -16.28
CA ARG A 34 -9.61 -0.31 -16.35
C ARG A 34 -10.28 -0.02 -15.01
N SER A 35 -9.76 -0.59 -13.93
CA SER A 35 -10.42 -0.51 -12.63
C SER A 35 -9.82 0.60 -11.77
N THR A 36 -10.60 1.61 -11.45
CA THR A 36 -10.23 2.64 -10.45
C THR A 36 -10.25 2.10 -9.02
N ALA A 37 -10.89 0.97 -8.79
CA ALA A 37 -11.04 0.36 -7.46
C ALA A 37 -9.93 -0.64 -7.12
N SER A 38 -9.10 -1.06 -8.10
CA SER A 38 -8.03 -2.02 -7.86
C SER A 38 -6.66 -1.35 -7.73
N ASP A 39 -5.88 -1.86 -6.78
CA ASP A 39 -4.48 -1.50 -6.63
C ASP A 39 -3.67 -2.05 -7.80
N VAL A 40 -2.59 -1.37 -8.14
CA VAL A 40 -1.56 -1.86 -9.05
C VAL A 40 -0.46 -2.47 -8.21
N ASP A 41 -0.38 -3.79 -8.16
CA ASP A 41 0.65 -4.50 -7.40
C ASP A 41 1.85 -4.78 -8.31
N LEU A 42 3.00 -4.18 -8.02
CA LEU A 42 4.24 -4.36 -8.78
C LEU A 42 5.29 -5.08 -7.94
N VAL A 43 5.89 -6.11 -8.49
CA VAL A 43 7.13 -6.68 -7.97
C VAL A 43 8.30 -5.96 -8.63
N VAL A 44 9.24 -5.48 -7.82
CA VAL A 44 10.40 -4.69 -8.26
C VAL A 44 11.65 -5.17 -7.53
N MET A 45 12.80 -5.19 -8.23
CA MET A 45 14.06 -5.44 -7.53
C MET A 45 14.30 -4.37 -6.46
N PRO A 46 14.68 -4.73 -5.22
CA PRO A 46 14.92 -3.76 -4.14
C PRO A 46 15.92 -2.66 -4.53
N SER A 47 16.91 -2.97 -5.34
CA SER A 47 17.90 -2.01 -5.86
C SER A 47 17.34 -1.01 -6.88
N ALA A 48 16.21 -1.31 -7.48
CA ALA A 48 15.55 -0.45 -8.47
C ALA A 48 14.34 0.31 -7.89
N MET A 49 14.00 0.08 -6.62
CA MET A 49 12.78 0.61 -5.99
C MET A 49 12.69 2.14 -6.10
N ASP A 50 13.76 2.85 -5.73
CA ASP A 50 13.79 4.32 -5.75
C ASP A 50 13.65 4.87 -7.18
N MET A 51 14.26 4.20 -8.16
CA MET A 51 14.16 4.61 -9.56
C MET A 51 12.74 4.39 -10.09
N VAL A 52 12.12 3.26 -9.76
CA VAL A 52 10.72 2.97 -10.13
C VAL A 52 9.78 3.99 -9.47
N GLU A 53 9.94 4.28 -8.18
CA GLU A 53 9.18 5.33 -7.48
C GLU A 53 9.31 6.69 -8.18
N LYS A 54 10.53 7.06 -8.57
CA LYS A 54 10.80 8.30 -9.28
C LYS A 54 10.06 8.36 -10.62
N VAL A 55 10.20 7.33 -11.46
CA VAL A 55 9.52 7.25 -12.76
C VAL A 55 8.00 7.34 -12.60
N LEU A 56 7.44 6.58 -11.66
CA LEU A 56 6.00 6.60 -11.38
C LEU A 56 5.54 8.00 -10.97
N THR A 57 6.30 8.70 -10.12
CA THR A 57 5.94 10.04 -9.65
C THR A 57 6.01 11.07 -10.78
N GLU A 58 7.09 11.06 -11.57
CA GLU A 58 7.24 11.97 -12.72
C GLU A 58 6.12 11.78 -13.74
N LYS A 59 5.76 10.52 -14.05
CA LYS A 59 4.67 10.25 -15.00
C LYS A 59 3.30 10.60 -14.42
N ALA A 60 3.08 10.35 -13.13
CA ALA A 60 1.85 10.77 -12.46
C ALA A 60 1.65 12.29 -12.56
N GLU A 61 2.69 13.09 -12.30
CA GLU A 61 2.65 14.55 -12.38
C GLU A 61 2.34 15.05 -13.80
N LEU A 62 2.93 14.42 -14.84
CA LEU A 62 2.63 14.74 -16.24
C LEU A 62 1.16 14.53 -16.61
N HIS A 63 0.49 13.60 -15.96
CA HIS A 63 -0.94 13.32 -16.16
C HIS A 63 -1.85 14.01 -15.14
N GLY A 64 -1.34 15.01 -14.40
CA GLY A 64 -2.12 15.80 -13.46
C GLY A 64 -2.40 15.12 -12.12
N TYR A 65 -1.74 13.98 -11.83
CA TYR A 65 -1.81 13.36 -10.53
C TYR A 65 -0.78 13.95 -9.57
N LYS A 66 -1.17 14.10 -8.31
CA LYS A 66 -0.27 14.51 -7.23
C LYS A 66 -0.10 13.35 -6.25
N ARG A 67 1.12 13.09 -5.81
CA ARG A 67 1.34 12.11 -4.76
C ARG A 67 0.84 12.65 -3.44
N ILE A 68 -0.12 11.96 -2.83
CA ILE A 68 -0.72 12.32 -1.55
C ILE A 68 -0.26 11.45 -0.39
N ALA A 69 0.27 10.27 -0.68
CA ALA A 69 0.84 9.38 0.34
C ALA A 69 1.97 8.51 -0.20
N ARG A 70 2.98 8.33 0.66
CA ARG A 70 4.06 7.37 0.55
C ARG A 70 4.10 6.58 1.85
N ILE A 71 3.70 5.32 1.80
CA ILE A 71 3.55 4.49 2.99
C ILE A 71 4.46 3.29 2.85
N GLU A 72 5.56 3.28 3.59
CA GLU A 72 6.49 2.16 3.62
C GLU A 72 6.13 1.22 4.77
N PHE A 73 5.73 0.00 4.45
CA PHE A 73 5.47 -1.05 5.44
C PHE A 73 6.28 -2.32 5.10
N THR A 74 5.64 -3.42 4.76
CA THR A 74 6.30 -4.59 4.15
C THR A 74 6.57 -4.34 2.68
N ASN A 75 5.74 -3.56 2.06
CA ASN A 75 5.82 -2.99 0.71
C ASN A 75 5.90 -1.46 0.79
N LEU A 76 6.12 -0.83 -0.35
CA LEU A 76 6.00 0.62 -0.52
C LEU A 76 4.70 0.92 -1.25
N CYS A 77 3.75 1.55 -0.57
CA CYS A 77 2.48 1.96 -1.15
C CYS A 77 2.54 3.44 -1.53
N LEU A 78 2.28 3.73 -2.79
CA LEU A 78 2.20 5.08 -3.35
C LEU A 78 0.73 5.38 -3.70
N VAL A 79 0.24 6.53 -3.28
CA VAL A 79 -1.12 6.98 -3.62
C VAL A 79 -1.03 8.29 -4.37
N TYR A 80 -1.54 8.28 -5.59
CA TYR A 80 -1.62 9.43 -6.48
C TYR A 80 -3.07 9.85 -6.65
N TRP A 81 -3.34 11.14 -6.58
CA TRP A 81 -4.66 11.74 -6.71
C TRP A 81 -4.68 12.77 -7.83
N SER A 82 -5.69 12.74 -8.67
CA SER A 82 -5.92 13.73 -9.71
C SER A 82 -7.01 14.71 -9.28
N SER A 83 -8.25 14.47 -9.64
CA SER A 83 -9.39 15.31 -9.32
C SER A 83 -10.65 14.46 -9.07
N GLY A 84 -11.53 14.93 -8.20
CA GLY A 84 -12.75 14.21 -7.87
C GLY A 84 -12.50 12.90 -7.14
N ALA A 85 -12.95 11.78 -7.69
CA ALA A 85 -12.74 10.44 -7.13
C ALA A 85 -11.66 9.65 -7.90
N ASP A 86 -10.83 10.32 -8.71
CA ASP A 86 -9.81 9.66 -9.51
C ASP A 86 -8.49 9.57 -8.75
N PHE A 87 -8.12 8.38 -8.34
CA PHE A 87 -6.87 8.08 -7.68
C PHE A 87 -6.23 6.79 -8.23
N VAL A 88 -4.93 6.68 -8.08
CA VAL A 88 -4.16 5.48 -8.40
C VAL A 88 -3.34 5.07 -7.18
N ARG A 89 -3.51 3.83 -6.75
CA ARG A 89 -2.71 3.23 -5.71
C ARG A 89 -1.79 2.19 -6.32
N ILE A 90 -0.51 2.31 -6.02
CA ILE A 90 0.53 1.41 -6.51
C ILE A 90 1.27 0.84 -5.32
N ASP A 91 1.25 -0.47 -5.20
CA ASP A 91 2.01 -1.21 -4.20
C ASP A 91 3.27 -1.80 -4.85
N LEU A 92 4.44 -1.45 -4.32
CA LEU A 92 5.75 -1.94 -4.78
C LEU A 92 6.27 -2.97 -3.79
N ASP A 93 6.43 -4.20 -4.25
CA ASP A 93 6.92 -5.33 -3.46
C ASP A 93 8.34 -5.70 -3.91
N GLY A 94 9.29 -5.72 -2.98
CA GLY A 94 10.66 -6.21 -3.23
C GLY A 94 10.83 -7.69 -2.87
N GLU A 95 10.00 -8.19 -2.02
CA GLU A 95 9.95 -9.57 -1.54
C GLU A 95 8.57 -9.90 -0.97
N LEU A 96 8.18 -11.18 -1.03
CA LEU A 96 7.01 -11.70 -0.34
C LEU A 96 7.44 -12.35 0.98
N ARG A 97 6.85 -11.92 2.09
CA ARG A 97 7.25 -12.33 3.44
C ARG A 97 6.06 -12.51 4.35
N TRP A 98 6.07 -13.58 5.11
CA TRP A 98 5.24 -13.71 6.30
C TRP A 98 6.07 -13.30 7.52
N PHE A 99 5.84 -12.11 8.08
CA PHE A 99 6.71 -11.44 9.04
C PHE A 99 8.15 -11.30 8.50
N PHE A 100 9.11 -12.00 9.11
CA PHE A 100 10.53 -12.01 8.71
C PHE A 100 10.90 -13.19 7.81
N PHE A 101 9.94 -14.10 7.57
CA PHE A 101 10.17 -15.35 6.86
C PHE A 101 9.86 -15.19 5.39
N GLU A 102 10.88 -15.33 4.56
CA GLU A 102 10.76 -15.18 3.10
C GLU A 102 9.91 -16.30 2.49
N VAL A 103 8.88 -15.92 1.77
CA VAL A 103 8.14 -16.82 0.87
C VAL A 103 8.84 -16.88 -0.48
N ALA A 104 9.10 -15.71 -1.08
CA ALA A 104 9.85 -15.55 -2.33
C ALA A 104 10.49 -14.16 -2.37
N ASN A 105 11.66 -14.05 -3.01
CA ASN A 105 12.32 -12.77 -3.25
C ASN A 105 12.02 -12.24 -4.66
N ALA A 106 12.34 -10.96 -4.91
CA ALA A 106 12.06 -10.32 -6.18
C ALA A 106 12.69 -11.06 -7.38
N SER A 107 13.93 -11.56 -7.25
CA SER A 107 14.57 -12.27 -8.36
C SER A 107 13.84 -13.55 -8.76
N THR A 108 13.29 -14.29 -7.79
CA THR A 108 12.45 -15.46 -8.05
C THR A 108 11.13 -15.04 -8.69
N LEU A 109 10.50 -13.96 -8.22
CA LEU A 109 9.21 -13.50 -8.70
C LEU A 109 9.29 -12.90 -10.11
N LEU A 110 10.40 -12.25 -10.45
CA LEU A 110 10.63 -11.66 -11.77
C LEU A 110 11.09 -12.70 -12.80
N GLN A 111 11.50 -13.88 -12.34
CA GLN A 111 11.91 -14.95 -13.23
C GLN A 111 10.73 -15.45 -14.08
N GLY A 112 10.94 -15.47 -15.40
CA GLY A 112 9.91 -15.90 -16.34
C GLY A 112 8.77 -14.90 -16.52
N ALA A 113 8.92 -13.66 -16.04
CA ALA A 113 8.00 -12.58 -16.40
C ALA A 113 7.97 -12.38 -17.92
N SER A 114 6.79 -12.15 -18.47
CA SER A 114 6.59 -11.99 -19.91
C SER A 114 5.89 -10.69 -20.24
N ALA A 115 6.31 -10.04 -21.33
CA ALA A 115 5.68 -8.81 -21.79
C ALA A 115 4.37 -9.12 -22.54
N VAL A 116 3.27 -8.57 -22.06
CA VAL A 116 1.95 -8.66 -22.69
C VAL A 116 1.38 -7.26 -22.81
N HIS A 117 1.10 -6.82 -24.03
CA HIS A 117 0.59 -5.47 -24.31
C HIS A 117 1.41 -4.32 -23.67
N GLY A 118 2.74 -4.47 -23.62
CA GLY A 118 3.65 -3.46 -23.07
C GLY A 118 3.82 -3.50 -21.56
N VAL A 119 3.21 -4.47 -20.88
CA VAL A 119 3.32 -4.68 -19.43
C VAL A 119 4.01 -6.01 -19.16
N ASN A 120 4.95 -6.03 -18.23
CA ASN A 120 5.56 -7.27 -17.78
C ASN A 120 4.64 -7.95 -16.75
N LEU A 121 4.17 -9.14 -17.07
CA LEU A 121 3.31 -9.94 -16.22
C LEU A 121 4.11 -11.00 -15.49
N ILE A 122 3.71 -11.28 -14.26
CA ILE A 122 4.27 -12.34 -13.45
C ILE A 122 4.06 -13.72 -14.09
N SER A 123 5.03 -14.61 -13.93
CA SER A 123 4.89 -15.99 -14.40
C SER A 123 3.84 -16.77 -13.58
N PRO A 124 3.22 -17.83 -14.12
CA PRO A 124 2.30 -18.69 -13.36
C PRO A 124 2.90 -19.25 -12.08
N LEU A 125 4.19 -19.59 -12.08
CA LEU A 125 4.89 -20.05 -10.89
C LEU A 125 5.00 -18.94 -9.84
N SER A 126 5.40 -17.74 -10.26
CA SER A 126 5.53 -16.60 -9.38
C SER A 126 4.16 -16.15 -8.82
N GLU A 127 3.10 -16.26 -9.60
CA GLU A 127 1.73 -16.02 -9.13
C GLU A 127 1.34 -17.00 -8.01
N LEU A 128 1.75 -18.26 -8.07
CA LEU A 128 1.55 -19.23 -6.99
C LEU A 128 2.26 -18.81 -5.69
N PHE A 129 3.45 -18.20 -5.76
CA PHE A 129 4.11 -17.64 -4.57
C PHE A 129 3.33 -16.45 -3.96
N VAL A 130 2.74 -15.58 -4.78
CA VAL A 130 1.85 -14.51 -4.30
C VAL A 130 0.65 -15.09 -3.57
N MET A 131 0.06 -16.19 -4.08
CA MET A 131 -1.04 -16.88 -3.39
C MET A 131 -0.57 -17.58 -2.10
N ALA A 132 0.65 -18.13 -2.07
CA ALA A 132 1.23 -18.72 -0.86
C ALA A 132 1.49 -17.68 0.23
N ASP A 133 2.00 -16.51 -0.14
CA ASP A 133 2.14 -15.39 0.80
C ASP A 133 0.80 -14.98 1.39
N ARG A 134 -0.23 -14.83 0.55
CA ARG A 134 -1.59 -14.52 1.02
C ARG A 134 -2.13 -15.60 1.94
N LEU A 135 -1.94 -16.89 1.63
CA LEU A 135 -2.32 -18.00 2.51
C LEU A 135 -1.59 -17.92 3.86
N ALA A 136 -0.30 -17.60 3.85
CA ALA A 136 0.49 -17.46 5.07
C ALA A 136 -0.03 -16.30 5.95
N TRP A 137 -0.45 -15.19 5.37
CA TRP A 137 -0.99 -14.03 6.11
C TRP A 137 -2.42 -14.25 6.59
N GLN A 138 -3.32 -14.66 5.72
CA GLN A 138 -4.76 -14.72 5.99
C GLN A 138 -5.19 -16.01 6.67
N GLY A 139 -4.40 -17.08 6.58
CA GLY A 139 -4.74 -18.39 7.14
C GLY A 139 -5.65 -19.24 6.25
N SER A 140 -6.31 -18.65 5.26
CA SER A 140 -7.11 -19.31 4.22
C SER A 140 -7.11 -18.44 2.95
N LEU A 141 -7.42 -19.06 1.82
CA LEU A 141 -7.64 -18.32 0.58
C LEU A 141 -9.15 -18.12 0.38
N PRO A 142 -9.58 -16.93 -0.12
CA PRO A 142 -10.93 -16.76 -0.62
C PRO A 142 -11.22 -17.73 -1.80
N PRO A 143 -12.47 -18.21 -1.97
CA PRO A 143 -12.83 -19.21 -2.99
C PRO A 143 -12.39 -18.85 -4.43
N ARG A 144 -12.43 -17.57 -4.77
CA ARG A 144 -11.96 -17.07 -6.10
C ARG A 144 -10.48 -17.39 -6.36
N TYR A 145 -9.64 -17.45 -5.33
CA TYR A 145 -8.22 -17.77 -5.47
C TYR A 145 -7.95 -19.27 -5.46
N GLU A 146 -8.81 -20.09 -4.85
CA GLU A 146 -8.66 -21.54 -4.86
C GLU A 146 -8.79 -22.11 -6.28
N SER A 147 -9.77 -21.61 -7.06
CA SER A 147 -9.91 -21.97 -8.48
C SER A 147 -8.70 -21.53 -9.30
N ARG A 148 -8.19 -20.32 -9.06
CA ARG A 148 -7.00 -19.81 -9.77
C ARG A 148 -5.75 -20.63 -9.44
N VAL A 149 -5.53 -20.98 -8.16
CA VAL A 149 -4.43 -21.88 -7.75
C VAL A 149 -4.51 -23.22 -8.49
N SER A 150 -5.70 -23.83 -8.56
CA SER A 150 -5.90 -25.10 -9.27
C SER A 150 -5.55 -24.98 -10.75
N GLN A 151 -5.96 -23.91 -11.41
CA GLN A 151 -5.63 -23.62 -12.80
C GLN A 151 -4.11 -23.46 -12.99
N LEU A 152 -3.45 -22.61 -12.18
CA LEU A 152 -2.01 -22.36 -12.28
C LEU A 152 -1.16 -23.62 -12.04
N LEU A 153 -1.59 -24.51 -11.14
CA LEU A 153 -0.93 -25.78 -10.90
C LEU A 153 -1.02 -26.72 -12.11
N LEU A 154 -2.14 -26.68 -12.85
CA LEU A 154 -2.29 -27.41 -14.11
C LEU A 154 -1.42 -26.83 -15.23
N GLU A 155 -1.40 -25.51 -15.38
CA GLU A 155 -0.59 -24.79 -16.38
C GLU A 155 0.92 -25.02 -16.21
N ARG A 156 1.37 -25.17 -14.96
CA ARG A 156 2.79 -25.34 -14.64
C ARG A 156 3.35 -26.71 -15.06
N GLY A 157 2.53 -27.76 -15.12
CA GLY A 157 3.02 -29.14 -15.28
C GLY A 157 3.74 -29.69 -14.04
N ALA A 158 4.34 -30.88 -14.15
CA ALA A 158 5.11 -31.49 -13.07
C ALA A 158 6.40 -30.73 -12.82
N ALA A 159 6.54 -30.14 -11.63
CA ALA A 159 7.74 -29.42 -11.24
C ALA A 159 8.81 -30.38 -10.69
N PRO A 160 10.11 -30.06 -10.88
CA PRO A 160 11.19 -30.78 -10.24
C PRO A 160 11.11 -30.66 -8.71
N ASP A 161 11.63 -31.64 -8.01
CA ASP A 161 11.77 -31.68 -6.53
C ASP A 161 12.68 -30.55 -6.05
N SER A 162 12.08 -29.41 -5.76
CA SER A 162 12.76 -28.24 -5.20
C SER A 162 12.09 -27.83 -3.88
N THR A 163 12.75 -26.96 -3.13
CA THR A 163 12.18 -26.34 -1.92
C THR A 163 10.83 -25.67 -2.22
N ASP A 164 10.65 -25.22 -3.44
CA ASP A 164 9.44 -24.60 -3.95
C ASP A 164 8.28 -25.59 -4.01
N SER A 165 8.54 -26.87 -4.26
CA SER A 165 7.49 -27.93 -4.32
C SER A 165 6.77 -28.09 -2.99
N ARG A 166 7.44 -27.85 -1.85
CA ARG A 166 6.81 -27.92 -0.52
C ARG A 166 5.87 -26.72 -0.27
N ILE A 167 6.29 -25.52 -0.62
CA ILE A 167 5.43 -24.30 -0.51
C ILE A 167 4.16 -24.54 -1.32
N LEU A 168 4.30 -25.02 -2.55
CA LEU A 168 3.17 -25.29 -3.44
C LEU A 168 2.26 -26.44 -2.95
N SER A 169 2.83 -27.47 -2.34
CA SER A 169 2.06 -28.54 -1.71
C SER A 169 1.19 -28.02 -0.55
N PHE A 170 1.72 -27.11 0.28
CA PHE A 170 0.92 -26.48 1.34
C PHE A 170 -0.15 -25.55 0.77
N LEU A 171 0.16 -24.81 -0.29
CA LEU A 171 -0.77 -23.96 -0.99
C LEU A 171 -1.94 -24.77 -1.57
N GLN A 172 -1.64 -25.87 -2.28
CA GLN A 172 -2.63 -26.77 -2.87
C GLN A 172 -3.59 -27.36 -1.83
N LYS A 173 -3.07 -27.66 -0.63
CA LYS A 173 -3.85 -28.21 0.49
C LYS A 173 -4.55 -27.14 1.33
N GLY A 174 -4.40 -25.85 1.03
CA GLY A 174 -4.89 -24.77 1.87
C GLY A 174 -4.29 -24.77 3.30
N ASN A 175 -3.13 -25.41 3.49
CA ASN A 175 -2.56 -25.62 4.82
C ASN A 175 -1.64 -24.47 5.24
N ALA A 176 -2.23 -23.38 5.70
CA ALA A 176 -1.50 -22.20 6.18
C ALA A 176 -0.57 -22.53 7.37
N ARG A 177 -0.97 -23.38 8.29
CA ARG A 177 -0.15 -23.76 9.45
C ARG A 177 1.11 -24.50 9.02
N GLY A 178 0.95 -25.50 8.14
CA GLY A 178 2.06 -26.24 7.57
C GLY A 178 3.04 -25.33 6.80
N LEU A 179 2.50 -24.41 6.01
CA LEU A 179 3.29 -23.42 5.29
C LEU A 179 4.11 -22.55 6.25
N ARG A 180 3.49 -21.93 7.24
CA ARG A 180 4.17 -21.09 8.26
C ARG A 180 5.29 -21.86 8.98
N PHE A 181 4.99 -23.08 9.40
CA PHE A 181 5.98 -23.94 10.04
C PHE A 181 7.17 -24.25 9.11
N HIS A 182 6.90 -24.55 7.86
CA HIS A 182 7.93 -24.79 6.85
C HIS A 182 8.81 -23.55 6.63
N LEU A 183 8.25 -22.34 6.55
CA LEU A 183 9.01 -21.09 6.44
C LEU A 183 9.93 -20.87 7.64
N ILE A 184 9.44 -21.15 8.86
CA ILE A 184 10.26 -21.09 10.09
C ILE A 184 11.40 -22.12 10.02
N GLN A 185 11.12 -23.36 9.62
CA GLN A 185 12.13 -24.39 9.49
C GLN A 185 13.23 -23.99 8.48
N ARG A 186 12.85 -23.44 7.32
CA ARG A 186 13.81 -22.92 6.34
C ARG A 186 14.73 -21.87 6.97
N ALA A 187 14.17 -20.95 7.73
CA ALA A 187 14.93 -19.89 8.40
C ALA A 187 15.91 -20.42 9.45
N ILE A 188 15.64 -21.59 10.05
CA ILE A 188 16.52 -22.21 11.05
C ILE A 188 17.60 -23.09 10.41
N PHE A 189 17.25 -23.88 9.40
CA PHE A 189 18.10 -24.94 8.87
C PHE A 189 18.81 -24.60 7.55
N ASP A 190 18.37 -23.57 6.83
CA ASP A 190 19.07 -23.06 5.65
C ASP A 190 19.85 -21.78 5.99
N PRO A 191 21.19 -21.81 5.98
CA PRO A 191 22.01 -20.65 6.35
C PRO A 191 21.73 -19.40 5.52
N ARG A 192 21.41 -19.55 4.23
CA ARG A 192 21.10 -18.42 3.35
C ARG A 192 19.79 -17.76 3.75
N THR A 193 18.76 -18.56 4.02
CA THR A 193 17.47 -18.08 4.50
C THR A 193 17.59 -17.51 5.90
N ALA A 194 18.43 -18.10 6.79
CA ALA A 194 18.68 -17.57 8.13
C ALA A 194 19.25 -16.15 8.08
N ILE A 195 20.26 -15.91 7.24
CA ILE A 195 20.86 -14.58 7.07
C ILE A 195 19.81 -13.57 6.57
N ARG A 196 19.03 -13.94 5.55
CA ARG A 196 17.97 -13.06 5.05
C ARG A 196 16.92 -12.76 6.11
N THR A 197 16.48 -13.76 6.86
CA THR A 197 15.54 -13.60 7.97
C THR A 197 16.08 -12.62 9.01
N ALA A 198 17.36 -12.73 9.38
CA ALA A 198 18.01 -11.80 10.29
C ALA A 198 18.03 -10.37 9.72
N VAL A 199 18.40 -10.21 8.45
CA VAL A 199 18.39 -8.89 7.78
C VAL A 199 16.99 -8.30 7.80
N TYR A 200 15.96 -9.06 7.49
CA TYR A 200 14.57 -8.58 7.53
C TYR A 200 14.13 -8.21 8.94
N PHE A 201 14.49 -9.02 9.93
CA PHE A 201 14.21 -8.73 11.34
C PHE A 201 14.81 -7.38 11.76
N PHE A 202 16.11 -7.16 11.53
CA PHE A 202 16.76 -5.91 11.92
C PHE A 202 16.22 -4.70 11.14
N ARG A 203 15.93 -4.87 9.85
CA ARG A 203 15.31 -3.83 9.03
C ARG A 203 13.94 -3.44 9.57
N ASP A 204 13.11 -4.42 9.91
CA ASP A 204 11.77 -4.16 10.43
C ASP A 204 11.80 -3.62 11.86
N MET A 205 12.73 -4.07 12.70
CA MET A 205 12.95 -3.47 14.03
C MET A 205 13.38 -2.00 13.93
N SER A 206 14.29 -1.68 13.03
CA SER A 206 14.68 -0.30 12.74
C SER A 206 13.49 0.55 12.26
N ARG A 207 12.65 -0.02 11.38
CA ARG A 207 11.41 0.64 10.92
C ARG A 207 10.42 0.84 12.05
N ILE A 208 10.21 -0.16 12.90
CA ILE A 208 9.34 -0.06 14.07
C ILE A 208 9.83 1.04 14.99
N PHE A 209 11.13 1.06 15.29
CA PHE A 209 11.73 2.09 16.14
C PHE A 209 11.53 3.49 15.55
N ARG A 210 11.84 3.69 14.26
CA ARG A 210 11.60 4.97 13.57
C ARG A 210 10.13 5.39 13.64
N ARG A 211 9.19 4.46 13.47
CA ARG A 211 7.75 4.75 13.53
C ARG A 211 7.24 5.08 14.94
N VAL A 212 7.86 4.50 15.96
CA VAL A 212 7.57 4.90 17.34
C VAL A 212 8.07 6.32 17.59
N CYS A 213 9.25 6.67 17.10
CA CYS A 213 9.84 8.00 17.23
C CYS A 213 9.16 9.05 16.34
N SER A 214 8.78 8.66 15.12
CA SER A 214 8.15 9.53 14.11
C SER A 214 7.09 8.74 13.32
N PRO A 215 5.85 8.70 13.83
CA PRO A 215 4.77 7.98 13.18
C PRO A 215 4.52 8.54 11.76
N PRO A 216 4.48 7.68 10.72
CA PRO A 216 4.30 8.12 9.33
C PRO A 216 2.84 8.47 8.98
N GLY A 217 1.91 8.27 9.91
CA GLY A 217 0.49 8.51 9.68
C GLY A 217 0.12 9.98 9.55
N ILE A 218 -1.11 10.21 9.11
CA ILE A 218 -1.71 11.53 8.97
C ILE A 218 -2.81 11.68 10.01
N PHE A 219 -2.72 12.73 10.83
CA PHE A 219 -3.73 13.04 11.83
C PHE A 219 -4.54 14.26 11.41
N ILE A 220 -5.85 14.08 11.28
CA ILE A 220 -6.77 15.15 10.93
C ILE A 220 -7.69 15.44 12.12
N LYS A 221 -7.57 16.65 12.66
CA LYS A 221 -8.48 17.16 13.69
C LYS A 221 -9.58 17.97 13.02
N VAL A 222 -10.80 17.64 13.33
CA VAL A 222 -11.94 18.44 12.88
C VAL A 222 -12.30 19.46 13.92
N ALA A 223 -12.32 20.73 13.51
CA ALA A 223 -12.57 21.87 14.36
C ALA A 223 -13.78 22.70 13.90
N THR A 224 -14.66 22.11 13.07
CA THR A 224 -15.86 22.80 12.56
C THR A 224 -16.87 23.02 13.66
N GLU A 225 -17.53 24.18 13.66
CA GLU A 225 -18.62 24.51 14.60
C GLU A 225 -19.97 24.02 14.09
N ASN A 226 -20.11 23.84 12.78
CA ASN A 226 -21.33 23.41 12.14
C ASN A 226 -21.51 21.88 12.19
N ASN A 227 -22.58 21.43 12.83
CA ASN A 227 -22.97 20.02 12.91
C ASN A 227 -23.47 19.42 11.57
N THR A 228 -23.32 20.15 10.46
CA THR A 228 -23.88 19.77 9.15
C THR A 228 -22.98 18.77 8.39
N MET A 229 -21.73 18.57 8.84
CA MET A 229 -20.82 17.66 8.16
C MET A 229 -21.22 16.21 8.36
N ASN A 230 -21.47 15.50 7.27
CA ASN A 230 -21.69 14.06 7.30
C ASN A 230 -20.37 13.30 7.48
N TRP A 231 -20.05 13.01 8.75
CA TRP A 231 -18.82 12.29 9.14
C TRP A 231 -18.63 10.93 8.45
N ASN A 232 -19.72 10.23 8.18
CA ASN A 232 -19.66 8.93 7.51
C ASN A 232 -19.27 9.12 6.03
N GLN A 233 -19.73 10.20 5.43
CA GLN A 233 -19.37 10.54 4.06
C GLN A 233 -17.90 10.95 3.98
N LEU A 234 -17.44 11.83 4.86
CA LEU A 234 -16.02 12.22 4.97
C LEU A 234 -15.12 11.00 5.11
N PHE A 235 -15.45 10.12 6.05
CA PHE A 235 -14.66 8.91 6.27
C PHE A 235 -14.65 7.99 5.05
N ARG A 236 -15.78 7.82 4.36
CA ARG A 236 -15.87 7.06 3.11
C ARG A 236 -14.98 7.63 2.02
N THR A 237 -15.04 8.94 1.79
CA THR A 237 -14.21 9.62 0.78
C THR A 237 -12.71 9.39 1.08
N MET A 238 -12.32 9.49 2.34
CA MET A 238 -10.92 9.26 2.75
C MET A 238 -10.50 7.80 2.61
N THR A 239 -11.38 6.84 2.89
CA THR A 239 -11.10 5.41 2.75
C THR A 239 -11.05 4.94 1.30
N MET A 240 -11.57 5.71 0.35
CA MET A 240 -11.42 5.40 -1.09
C MET A 240 -9.96 5.48 -1.53
N ALA A 241 -9.23 6.52 -1.13
CA ALA A 241 -7.83 6.71 -1.52
C ALA A 241 -6.84 5.90 -0.65
N PHE A 242 -7.15 5.72 0.63
CA PHE A 242 -6.28 4.96 1.55
C PHE A 242 -6.85 3.56 1.79
N PRO A 243 -5.99 2.54 1.97
CA PRO A 243 -6.48 1.21 2.35
C PRO A 243 -7.35 1.29 3.60
N GLU A 244 -8.54 0.71 3.56
CA GLU A 244 -9.50 0.77 4.67
C GLU A 244 -8.90 0.27 5.99
N SER A 245 -8.03 -0.72 5.94
CA SER A 245 -7.29 -1.23 7.10
C SER A 245 -6.32 -0.23 7.75
N LYS A 246 -6.02 0.88 7.06
CA LYS A 246 -5.11 1.93 7.52
C LYS A 246 -5.86 3.23 7.91
N CYS A 247 -7.17 3.27 7.70
CA CYS A 247 -7.99 4.41 8.11
C CYS A 247 -8.63 4.14 9.47
N ALA A 248 -8.63 5.11 10.36
CA ALA A 248 -9.26 5.02 11.64
C ALA A 248 -9.96 6.32 12.04
N ARG A 249 -11.17 6.19 12.61
CA ARG A 249 -11.85 7.27 13.32
C ARG A 249 -11.55 7.12 14.80
N VAL A 250 -11.21 8.22 15.47
CA VAL A 250 -11.00 8.23 16.92
C VAL A 250 -12.35 8.05 17.62
N GLY A 251 -12.49 6.93 18.33
CA GLY A 251 -13.66 6.59 19.11
C GLY A 251 -13.40 6.70 20.62
N SER A 252 -14.11 5.92 21.42
CA SER A 252 -13.93 5.84 22.86
C SER A 252 -12.56 5.28 23.28
N SER A 253 -11.93 4.48 22.42
CA SER A 253 -10.56 3.95 22.62
C SER A 253 -9.57 4.66 21.70
N PRO A 254 -8.41 5.09 22.19
CA PRO A 254 -7.35 5.69 21.36
C PRO A 254 -6.58 4.64 20.53
N LEU A 255 -6.64 3.37 20.90
CA LEU A 255 -5.82 2.31 20.31
C LEU A 255 -5.94 2.19 18.79
N PRO A 256 -7.16 2.17 18.18
CA PRO A 256 -7.28 2.12 16.71
C PRO A 256 -6.63 3.32 16.03
N GLY A 257 -6.77 4.53 16.60
CA GLY A 257 -6.13 5.74 16.11
C GLY A 257 -4.60 5.66 16.18
N LEU A 258 -4.06 5.25 17.32
CA LEU A 258 -2.61 5.09 17.52
C LEU A 258 -2.03 4.04 16.56
N LEU A 259 -2.70 2.92 16.38
CA LEU A 259 -2.31 1.88 15.42
C LEU A 259 -2.39 2.39 13.98
N GLY A 260 -3.41 3.19 13.64
CA GLY A 260 -3.54 3.84 12.34
C GLY A 260 -2.35 4.75 12.05
N LEU A 261 -1.99 5.64 12.98
CA LEU A 261 -0.83 6.54 12.85
C LEU A 261 0.48 5.77 12.70
N PHE A 262 0.69 4.77 13.55
CA PHE A 262 1.89 3.92 13.50
C PHE A 262 2.04 3.18 12.17
N ARG A 263 0.94 2.73 11.58
CA ARG A 263 0.91 2.02 10.29
C ARG A 263 1.03 2.93 9.07
N GLY A 264 1.12 4.24 9.24
CA GLY A 264 1.15 5.20 8.15
C GLY A 264 -0.23 5.49 7.56
N GLY A 265 -1.29 5.21 8.32
CA GLY A 265 -2.66 5.41 7.89
C GLY A 265 -3.19 6.81 8.19
N LEU A 266 -4.45 7.01 7.84
CA LEU A 266 -5.20 8.23 8.04
C LEU A 266 -6.06 8.12 9.30
N VAL A 267 -5.92 9.07 10.22
CA VAL A 267 -6.66 9.09 11.49
C VAL A 267 -7.43 10.38 11.62
N ILE A 268 -8.73 10.26 11.81
CA ILE A 268 -9.63 11.40 11.95
C ILE A 268 -10.14 11.48 13.38
N ALA A 269 -10.01 12.64 14.00
CA ALA A 269 -10.57 12.94 15.31
C ALA A 269 -11.67 14.00 15.16
N ASP A 270 -12.88 13.64 15.58
CA ASP A 270 -14.00 14.53 15.74
C ASP A 270 -14.10 15.06 17.18
N ARG A 271 -15.13 15.87 17.46
CA ARG A 271 -15.39 16.43 18.79
C ARG A 271 -15.98 15.42 19.80
N GLY A 272 -16.48 14.28 19.33
CA GLY A 272 -17.21 13.32 20.16
C GLY A 272 -16.38 12.66 21.27
N HIS A 273 -15.04 12.62 21.08
CA HIS A 273 -14.13 11.95 22.02
C HIS A 273 -12.87 12.82 22.31
N PRO A 274 -13.00 13.93 23.04
CA PRO A 274 -11.92 14.91 23.17
C PRO A 274 -10.67 14.36 23.87
N ILE A 275 -10.82 13.47 24.85
CA ILE A 275 -9.69 12.87 25.59
C ILE A 275 -8.89 11.94 24.68
N THR A 276 -9.58 11.04 23.97
CA THR A 276 -8.94 10.11 23.04
C THR A 276 -8.32 10.83 21.85
N ALA A 277 -8.98 11.88 21.35
CA ALA A 277 -8.41 12.78 20.33
C ALA A 277 -7.14 13.47 20.84
N TRP A 278 -7.12 13.92 22.10
CA TRP A 278 -5.95 14.53 22.70
C TRP A 278 -4.77 13.53 22.83
N ILE A 279 -5.04 12.29 23.27
CA ILE A 279 -4.01 11.22 23.33
C ILE A 279 -3.43 10.96 21.92
N CYS A 280 -4.28 10.79 20.92
CA CYS A 280 -3.82 10.63 19.54
C CYS A 280 -3.03 11.84 19.05
N ALA A 281 -3.45 13.06 19.41
CA ALA A 281 -2.75 14.29 19.07
C ALA A 281 -1.37 14.39 19.73
N LEU A 282 -1.21 13.95 20.97
CA LEU A 282 0.10 13.88 21.63
C LEU A 282 1.03 12.91 20.93
N PHE A 283 0.56 11.68 20.66
CA PHE A 283 1.33 10.69 19.94
C PHE A 283 1.68 11.17 18.52
N SER A 284 0.76 11.86 17.85
CA SER A 284 0.95 12.42 16.53
C SER A 284 1.79 13.72 16.53
N ALA A 285 2.39 14.12 17.67
CA ALA A 285 3.21 15.34 17.73
C ALA A 285 4.32 15.39 16.66
N ARG A 286 4.75 14.21 16.20
CA ARG A 286 5.81 14.03 15.21
C ARG A 286 5.32 13.51 13.85
N CYS A 287 4.00 13.43 13.62
CA CYS A 287 3.41 13.07 12.34
C CYS A 287 2.81 14.28 11.62
N ARG A 288 2.40 14.09 10.38
CA ARG A 288 1.68 15.13 9.63
C ARG A 288 0.32 15.40 10.28
N ARG A 289 0.02 16.68 10.54
CA ARG A 289 -1.23 17.10 11.16
C ARG A 289 -1.91 18.14 10.33
N PHE A 290 -3.21 17.96 10.19
CA PHE A 290 -4.08 18.92 9.54
C PHE A 290 -5.27 19.21 10.44
N ARG A 291 -5.84 20.40 10.26
CA ARG A 291 -7.06 20.80 10.93
C ARG A 291 -8.10 21.21 9.90
N ILE A 292 -9.27 20.64 9.98
CA ILE A 292 -10.41 21.03 9.15
C ILE A 292 -11.16 22.15 9.87
N VAL A 293 -11.33 23.28 9.18
CA VAL A 293 -12.03 24.47 9.70
C VAL A 293 -13.09 24.95 8.70
N ASP A 294 -14.16 25.55 9.17
CA ASP A 294 -15.27 26.06 8.35
C ASP A 294 -14.92 27.37 7.61
N ALA A 295 -14.13 28.22 8.24
CA ALA A 295 -13.70 29.51 7.69
C ALA A 295 -12.49 30.05 8.45
N ASN A 296 -11.74 30.97 7.82
CA ASN A 296 -10.57 31.65 8.38
C ASN A 296 -9.46 30.70 8.87
N PRO A 297 -8.58 30.25 8.00
CA PRO A 297 -7.46 29.42 8.40
C PRO A 297 -6.54 30.22 9.35
N ALA A 298 -6.28 29.66 10.53
CA ALA A 298 -5.34 30.24 11.49
C ALA A 298 -3.89 29.83 11.20
N SER A 299 -3.69 28.81 10.33
CA SER A 299 -2.35 28.33 9.95
C SER A 299 -2.37 27.73 8.53
N GLY A 300 -1.21 27.68 7.89
CA GLY A 300 -1.04 27.04 6.57
C GLY A 300 -1.32 25.51 6.55
N ARG A 301 -1.63 24.93 7.70
CA ARG A 301 -2.04 23.51 7.85
C ARG A 301 -3.55 23.35 8.05
N ASP A 302 -4.29 24.44 7.98
CA ASP A 302 -5.75 24.42 8.10
C ASP A 302 -6.37 24.18 6.72
N LEU A 303 -7.18 23.13 6.63
CA LEU A 303 -8.01 22.82 5.47
C LEU A 303 -9.32 23.55 5.64
N VAL A 304 -9.53 24.59 4.87
CA VAL A 304 -10.82 25.28 4.84
C VAL A 304 -11.77 24.47 3.97
N ILE A 305 -12.89 24.03 4.55
CA ILE A 305 -13.98 23.45 3.79
C ILE A 305 -14.96 24.58 3.50
N PRO A 306 -15.18 24.97 2.24
CA PRO A 306 -16.20 25.94 1.90
C PRO A 306 -17.58 25.46 2.37
N ALA A 307 -18.38 26.36 2.96
CA ALA A 307 -19.70 26.05 3.53
C ALA A 307 -20.66 25.40 2.51
N ASP A 308 -20.44 25.64 1.22
CA ASP A 308 -21.28 25.16 0.11
C ASP A 308 -20.84 23.78 -0.44
N THR A 309 -19.76 23.18 0.08
CA THR A 309 -19.27 21.88 -0.40
C THR A 309 -20.07 20.70 0.18
N ASN A 310 -21.35 20.65 -0.10
CA ASN A 310 -22.12 19.41 -0.02
C ASN A 310 -21.72 18.42 -1.14
N SER A 311 -20.81 18.77 -2.05
CA SER A 311 -20.35 17.89 -3.11
C SER A 311 -19.10 17.15 -2.67
N GLU A 312 -19.19 15.83 -2.63
CA GLU A 312 -18.12 14.88 -2.35
C GLU A 312 -16.80 15.16 -3.13
N PRO A 313 -16.85 15.53 -4.43
CA PRO A 313 -15.64 15.78 -5.21
C PRO A 313 -14.80 16.97 -4.74
N ALA A 314 -15.41 18.10 -4.44
CA ALA A 314 -14.68 19.32 -4.07
C ALA A 314 -13.99 19.18 -2.71
N PHE A 315 -14.56 18.42 -1.78
CA PHE A 315 -13.92 18.09 -0.51
C PHE A 315 -12.71 17.20 -0.72
N ALA A 316 -12.85 16.16 -1.55
CA ALA A 316 -11.77 15.23 -1.87
C ALA A 316 -10.58 15.96 -2.50
N ASP A 317 -10.82 16.87 -3.44
CA ASP A 317 -9.79 17.67 -4.09
C ASP A 317 -9.07 18.63 -3.13
N SER A 318 -9.81 19.27 -2.22
CA SER A 318 -9.22 20.13 -1.19
C SER A 318 -8.34 19.34 -0.25
N LEU A 319 -8.78 18.15 0.16
CA LEU A 319 -7.99 17.25 1.01
C LEU A 319 -6.75 16.76 0.28
N ALA A 320 -6.87 16.33 -0.96
CA ALA A 320 -5.76 15.86 -1.77
C ALA A 320 -4.70 16.95 -1.98
N ALA A 321 -5.12 18.20 -2.21
CA ALA A 321 -4.22 19.33 -2.34
C ALA A 321 -3.37 19.56 -1.08
N VAL A 322 -3.99 19.48 0.10
CA VAL A 322 -3.28 19.64 1.39
C VAL A 322 -2.35 18.46 1.67
N LEU A 323 -2.79 17.25 1.37
CA LEU A 323 -1.95 16.05 1.57
C LEU A 323 -0.73 16.04 0.64
N ALA A 324 -0.87 16.53 -0.60
CA ALA A 324 0.23 16.64 -1.55
C ALA A 324 1.31 17.62 -1.07
N VAL A 325 0.95 18.77 -0.51
CA VAL A 325 1.91 19.74 0.06
C VAL A 325 2.66 19.12 1.24
N GLY A 326 1.96 18.41 2.13
CA GLY A 326 2.60 17.78 3.29
C GLY A 326 3.54 16.62 2.96
N ASP A 327 3.43 16.01 1.78
CA ASP A 327 4.33 14.93 1.36
C ASP A 327 5.69 15.45 0.88
N LEU A 328 5.73 16.68 0.35
CA LEU A 328 6.96 17.35 -0.06
C LEU A 328 7.85 17.72 1.12
N ASP A 329 7.27 18.07 2.28
CA ASP A 329 8.00 18.44 3.49
C ASP A 329 8.63 17.25 4.22
N HIS A 330 8.25 16.03 3.86
CA HIS A 330 8.71 14.78 4.47
C HIS A 330 9.55 13.92 3.52
N ALA A 331 9.99 14.45 2.40
CA ALA A 331 11.05 13.83 1.63
C ALA A 331 12.24 13.59 2.59
N PRO A 332 12.78 12.37 2.71
CA PRO A 332 13.88 12.10 3.61
C PRO A 332 15.02 13.05 3.22
N GLY A 333 15.27 14.00 4.09
CA GLY A 333 16.50 14.78 4.00
C GLY A 333 17.65 13.79 3.94
N VAL A 334 18.48 13.99 2.95
CA VAL A 334 19.77 13.37 2.69
C VAL A 334 20.55 13.11 3.97
#